data_7a89ce3cfe11a2e48a6c5435a309dae5
#
_entry.id   7a89ce3cfe11a2e48a6c5435a309dae5
#
_cell.length_a   1.000
_cell.length_b   1.000
_cell.length_c   1.000
_cell.angle_alpha   90.00
_cell.angle_beta   90.00
_cell.angle_gamma   90.00
#
_symmetry.space_group_name_H-M   'P 1'
#
loop_
_entity.id
_entity.type
_entity.pdbx_description
1 polymer ?
#
loop_
_entity_poly.entity_id
_entity_poly.type
_entity_poly.pdbx_seq_one_letter_code
_entity_poly.pdbx_strand_id
1 'polypeptide(L)'
;MRLFIYIFFIVIFSFKVNAEIINKIEIEGNNRISSSNIILFGKIELNEDYDNNKINRTLKNLYETDFFEKINISIKNNILIIKVQENPIIQSIEITGVKNKTVLELLKDNLILKEKNPFVENKVRRDEIKLKNI
;
A
#
# COMPACT_ATOMS: atom_id res chain seq x y z
N MET A 1 52.89 -4.55 8.16
CA MET A 1 51.91 -5.38 7.48
C MET A 1 50.56 -5.41 8.22
N ARG A 2 50.48 -5.58 9.55
CA ARG A 2 49.21 -5.57 10.32
C ARG A 2 48.45 -4.23 10.26
N LEU A 3 49.15 -3.09 10.28
CA LEU A 3 48.50 -1.77 10.22
C LEU A 3 47.82 -1.49 8.88
N PHE A 4 48.37 -1.98 7.77
CA PHE A 4 47.78 -1.87 6.43
C PHE A 4 46.47 -2.66 6.28
N ILE A 5 46.36 -3.76 6.99
CA ILE A 5 45.12 -4.59 6.98
C ILE A 5 43.99 -3.86 7.69
N TYR A 6 44.24 -3.16 8.78
CA TYR A 6 43.21 -2.37 9.49
C TYR A 6 42.76 -1.16 8.70
N ILE A 7 43.67 -0.47 7.99
CA ILE A 7 43.33 0.66 7.13
C ILE A 7 42.51 0.19 5.93
N PHE A 8 42.85 -0.95 5.32
CA PHE A 8 42.05 -1.56 4.24
C PHE A 8 40.65 -1.96 4.68
N PHE A 9 40.46 -2.46 5.91
CA PHE A 9 39.19 -2.82 6.48
C PHE A 9 38.29 -1.59 6.76
N ILE A 10 38.86 -0.45 7.16
CA ILE A 10 38.09 0.78 7.41
C ILE A 10 37.58 1.39 6.11
N VAL A 11 38.32 1.28 5.01
CA VAL A 11 37.93 1.84 3.70
C VAL A 11 36.76 1.06 3.08
N ILE A 12 36.64 -0.24 3.35
CA ILE A 12 35.54 -1.09 2.79
C ILE A 12 34.18 -0.78 3.44
N PHE A 13 34.15 -0.21 4.65
CA PHE A 13 32.92 0.06 5.39
C PHE A 13 32.27 1.41 5.09
N SER A 14 32.79 2.20 4.16
CA SER A 14 32.21 3.50 3.75
C SER A 14 31.13 3.32 2.67
N PHE A 15 30.16 2.40 2.85
CA PHE A 15 28.96 2.40 2.06
C PHE A 15 28.12 3.62 2.41
N LYS A 16 28.18 4.63 1.56
CA LYS A 16 27.25 5.76 1.65
C LYS A 16 25.86 5.25 1.32
N VAL A 17 25.01 5.17 2.31
CA VAL A 17 23.55 5.09 2.09
C VAL A 17 23.17 6.45 1.50
N ASN A 18 22.98 6.51 0.19
CA ASN A 18 22.49 7.71 -0.47
C ASN A 18 20.98 7.77 -0.20
N ALA A 19 20.57 8.55 0.78
CA ALA A 19 19.21 9.03 0.88
C ALA A 19 19.06 10.20 -0.11
N GLU A 20 18.01 10.18 -0.94
CA GLU A 20 17.77 11.25 -1.91
C GLU A 20 16.73 12.23 -1.34
N ILE A 21 17.09 13.51 -1.26
CA ILE A 21 16.13 14.57 -0.87
C ILE A 21 15.15 14.79 -2.00
N ILE A 22 13.85 14.60 -1.73
CA ILE A 22 12.79 14.72 -2.71
C ILE A 22 12.28 16.15 -2.76
N ASN A 23 12.33 16.77 -3.94
CA ASN A 23 11.83 18.12 -4.18
C ASN A 23 10.53 18.18 -5.00
N LYS A 24 10.11 17.05 -5.60
CA LYS A 24 8.88 16.93 -6.38
C LYS A 24 8.26 15.55 -6.20
N ILE A 25 6.93 15.50 -6.28
CA ILE A 25 6.14 14.26 -6.28
C ILE A 25 5.36 14.21 -7.58
N GLU A 26 5.42 13.07 -8.27
CA GLU A 26 4.62 12.74 -9.44
C GLU A 26 3.78 11.50 -9.14
N ILE A 27 2.48 11.56 -9.44
CA ILE A 27 1.54 10.47 -9.20
C ILE A 27 0.86 10.12 -10.51
N GLU A 28 0.88 8.84 -10.86
CA GLU A 28 0.33 8.30 -12.10
C GLU A 28 -0.62 7.14 -11.83
N GLY A 29 -1.65 6.99 -12.67
CA GLY A 29 -2.58 5.86 -12.64
C GLY A 29 -3.74 6.02 -11.65
N ASN A 30 -3.80 7.14 -10.93
CA ASN A 30 -4.94 7.46 -10.08
C ASN A 30 -6.09 8.05 -10.90
N ASN A 31 -7.30 7.54 -10.67
CA ASN A 31 -8.52 7.98 -11.35
C ASN A 31 -9.56 8.56 -10.38
N ARG A 32 -9.89 7.82 -9.33
CA ARG A 32 -10.88 8.20 -8.30
C ARG A 32 -10.24 8.85 -7.08
N ILE A 33 -9.04 8.40 -6.74
CA ILE A 33 -8.31 8.91 -5.58
C ILE A 33 -7.44 10.08 -6.02
N SER A 34 -7.67 11.26 -5.46
CA SER A 34 -6.88 12.44 -5.80
C SER A 34 -5.41 12.29 -5.38
N SER A 35 -4.51 12.93 -6.11
CA SER A 35 -3.09 12.97 -5.76
C SER A 35 -2.85 13.48 -4.34
N SER A 36 -3.62 14.47 -3.90
CA SER A 36 -3.54 15.01 -2.53
C SER A 36 -3.87 13.96 -1.47
N ASN A 37 -4.88 13.10 -1.73
CA ASN A 37 -5.22 12.02 -0.82
C ASN A 37 -4.13 10.94 -0.79
N ILE A 38 -3.51 10.63 -1.93
CA ILE A 38 -2.39 9.67 -1.99
C ILE A 38 -1.20 10.18 -1.18
N ILE A 39 -0.87 11.47 -1.31
CA ILE A 39 0.17 12.13 -0.52
C ILE A 39 -0.14 12.04 0.98
N LEU A 40 -1.37 12.35 1.36
CA LEU A 40 -1.84 12.31 2.75
C LEU A 40 -1.78 10.88 3.33
N PHE A 41 -2.34 9.91 2.62
CA PHE A 41 -2.35 8.49 3.06
C PHE A 41 -0.95 7.92 3.15
N GLY A 42 -0.09 8.23 2.18
CA GLY A 42 1.30 7.80 2.15
C GLY A 42 2.18 8.48 3.20
N LYS A 43 1.69 9.55 3.86
CA LYS A 43 2.45 10.44 4.74
C LYS A 43 3.71 10.94 4.04
N ILE A 44 3.52 11.48 2.83
CA ILE A 44 4.60 11.89 1.94
C ILE A 44 4.87 13.38 2.14
N GLU A 45 6.11 13.73 2.40
CA GLU A 45 6.54 15.11 2.64
C GLU A 45 7.67 15.47 1.66
N LEU A 46 7.68 16.72 1.19
CA LEU A 46 8.76 17.27 0.36
C LEU A 46 9.94 17.69 1.23
N ASN A 47 11.12 17.78 0.61
CA ASN A 47 12.36 18.18 1.23
C ASN A 47 12.85 17.27 2.36
N GLU A 48 12.45 16.01 2.31
CA GLU A 48 12.89 14.97 3.23
C GLU A 48 13.72 13.90 2.51
N ASP A 49 14.56 13.22 3.29
CA ASP A 49 15.33 12.07 2.81
C ASP A 49 14.45 10.85 2.65
N TYR A 50 14.49 10.25 1.45
CA TYR A 50 13.79 9.00 1.15
C TYR A 50 14.75 7.84 1.04
N ASP A 51 14.93 7.14 2.15
CA ASP A 51 15.60 5.85 2.21
C ASP A 51 14.62 4.70 1.92
N ASN A 52 15.15 3.48 1.82
CA ASN A 52 14.34 2.29 1.61
C ASN A 52 13.29 2.06 2.73
N ASN A 53 13.60 2.46 3.97
CA ASN A 53 12.67 2.32 5.09
C ASN A 53 11.48 3.27 4.96
N LYS A 54 11.73 4.50 4.50
CA LYS A 54 10.67 5.47 4.27
C LYS A 54 9.80 5.09 3.09
N ILE A 55 10.40 4.61 1.99
CA ILE A 55 9.66 4.05 0.85
C ILE A 55 8.76 2.88 1.31
N ASN A 56 9.29 1.94 2.08
CA ASN A 56 8.54 0.80 2.58
C ASN A 56 7.39 1.21 3.52
N ARG A 57 7.60 2.24 4.37
CA ARG A 57 6.52 2.80 5.21
C ARG A 57 5.44 3.46 4.37
N THR A 58 5.81 4.23 3.36
CA THR A 58 4.87 4.84 2.42
C THR A 58 4.04 3.77 1.68
N LEU A 59 4.69 2.73 1.15
CA LEU A 59 4.03 1.58 0.53
C LEU A 59 3.02 0.92 1.48
N LYS A 60 3.45 0.64 2.71
CA LYS A 60 2.59 0.04 3.73
C LYS A 60 1.37 0.91 4.03
N ASN A 61 1.57 2.20 4.28
CA ASN A 61 0.49 3.14 4.56
C ASN A 61 -0.54 3.19 3.41
N LEU A 62 -0.07 3.20 2.16
CA LEU A 62 -0.95 3.21 0.99
C LEU A 62 -1.72 1.89 0.82
N TYR A 63 -1.06 0.73 1.00
CA TYR A 63 -1.74 -0.57 0.93
C TYR A 63 -2.76 -0.78 2.06
N GLU A 64 -2.52 -0.24 3.24
CA GLU A 64 -3.46 -0.32 4.38
C GLU A 64 -4.78 0.41 4.12
N THR A 65 -4.85 1.28 3.12
CA THR A 65 -6.10 1.95 2.72
C THR A 65 -7.06 1.05 1.94
N ASP A 66 -6.59 -0.08 1.43
CA ASP A 66 -7.31 -0.96 0.48
C ASP A 66 -7.66 -0.33 -0.88
N PHE A 67 -7.33 0.93 -1.11
CA PHE A 67 -7.68 1.60 -2.37
C PHE A 67 -6.89 1.11 -3.58
N PHE A 68 -5.73 0.49 -3.36
CA PHE A 68 -4.78 0.18 -4.41
C PHE A 68 -4.51 -1.32 -4.53
N GLU A 69 -4.62 -1.84 -5.76
CA GLU A 69 -4.22 -3.19 -6.13
C GLU A 69 -2.70 -3.30 -6.29
N LYS A 70 -2.11 -2.29 -6.95
CA LYS A 70 -0.66 -2.21 -7.17
C LYS A 70 -0.15 -0.81 -6.90
N ILE A 71 1.03 -0.77 -6.29
CA ILE A 71 1.75 0.48 -6.03
C ILE A 71 3.22 0.23 -6.38
N ASN A 72 3.77 1.15 -7.17
CA ASN A 72 5.20 1.20 -7.45
C ASN A 72 5.72 2.57 -7.08
N ILE A 73 6.79 2.62 -6.27
CA ILE A 73 7.44 3.86 -5.88
C ILE A 73 8.89 3.80 -6.37
N SER A 74 9.31 4.85 -7.05
CA SER A 74 10.68 5.03 -7.52
C SER A 74 11.11 6.47 -7.36
N ILE A 75 12.43 6.68 -7.26
CA ILE A 75 13.02 8.01 -7.19
C ILE A 75 13.92 8.20 -8.40
N LYS A 76 13.76 9.32 -9.08
CA LYS A 76 14.60 9.70 -10.22
C LYS A 76 14.80 11.21 -10.21
N ASN A 77 16.07 11.65 -10.19
CA ASN A 77 16.43 13.07 -10.21
C ASN A 77 15.72 13.89 -9.10
N ASN A 78 15.68 13.38 -7.88
CA ASN A 78 15.01 14.00 -6.73
C ASN A 78 13.47 14.12 -6.87
N ILE A 79 12.88 13.37 -7.81
CA ILE A 79 11.43 13.27 -8.01
C ILE A 79 10.96 11.93 -7.48
N LEU A 80 10.01 11.94 -6.54
CA LEU A 80 9.32 10.74 -6.08
C LEU A 80 8.18 10.42 -7.05
N ILE A 81 8.31 9.33 -7.79
CA ILE A 81 7.32 8.87 -8.76
C ILE A 81 6.52 7.73 -8.13
N ILE A 82 5.21 7.91 -8.02
CA ILE A 82 4.28 6.93 -7.46
C ILE A 82 3.30 6.52 -8.54
N LYS A 83 3.39 5.25 -8.95
CA LYS A 83 2.44 4.68 -9.91
C LYS A 83 1.48 3.77 -9.15
N VAL A 84 0.19 4.01 -9.32
CA VAL A 84 -0.85 3.25 -8.65
C VAL A 84 -1.82 2.62 -9.65
N GLN A 85 -2.37 1.47 -9.25
CA GLN A 85 -3.55 0.86 -9.87
C GLN A 85 -4.59 0.73 -8.78
N GLU A 86 -5.76 1.38 -8.98
CA GLU A 86 -6.82 1.38 -7.99
C GLU A 86 -7.60 0.06 -7.99
N ASN A 87 -7.98 -0.41 -6.81
CA ASN A 87 -8.93 -1.51 -6.66
C ASN A 87 -10.31 -1.10 -7.19
N PRO A 88 -11.07 -1.98 -7.86
CA PRO A 88 -12.44 -1.70 -8.23
C PRO A 88 -13.31 -1.51 -6.98
N ILE A 89 -14.45 -0.82 -7.14
CA ILE A 89 -15.43 -0.65 -6.06
C ILE A 89 -16.51 -1.70 -6.18
N ILE A 90 -16.87 -2.31 -5.04
CA ILE A 90 -17.99 -3.23 -4.94
C ILE A 90 -19.29 -2.46 -5.13
N GLN A 91 -20.02 -2.75 -6.20
CA GLN A 91 -21.29 -2.08 -6.49
C GLN A 91 -22.41 -2.65 -5.61
N SER A 92 -22.50 -3.98 -5.54
CA SER A 92 -23.50 -4.70 -4.75
C SER A 92 -22.98 -6.05 -4.30
N ILE A 93 -23.51 -6.55 -3.20
CA ILE A 93 -23.27 -7.90 -2.69
C ILE A 93 -24.62 -8.63 -2.61
N GLU A 94 -24.78 -9.67 -3.42
CA GLU A 94 -25.95 -10.51 -3.42
C GLU A 94 -25.65 -11.87 -2.79
N ILE A 95 -26.48 -12.30 -1.85
CA ILE A 95 -26.42 -13.62 -1.23
C ILE A 95 -27.64 -14.41 -1.67
N THR A 96 -27.42 -15.47 -2.44
CA THR A 96 -28.47 -16.32 -2.98
C THR A 96 -28.64 -17.62 -2.18
N GLY A 97 -29.81 -18.27 -2.30
CA GLY A 97 -30.08 -19.56 -1.66
C GLY A 97 -30.54 -19.48 -0.20
N VAL A 98 -30.52 -18.32 0.43
CA VAL A 98 -30.95 -18.12 1.82
C VAL A 98 -32.33 -17.50 1.85
N LYS A 99 -33.32 -18.24 2.37
CA LYS A 99 -34.73 -17.78 2.45
C LYS A 99 -35.04 -17.02 3.74
N ASN A 100 -34.35 -17.32 4.81
CA ASN A 100 -34.54 -16.68 6.12
C ASN A 100 -33.87 -15.30 6.16
N LYS A 101 -34.67 -14.25 6.37
CA LYS A 101 -34.17 -12.86 6.40
C LYS A 101 -33.17 -12.60 7.52
N THR A 102 -33.40 -13.15 8.72
CA THR A 102 -32.50 -12.98 9.86
C THR A 102 -31.13 -13.61 9.59
N VAL A 103 -31.14 -14.80 8.94
CA VAL A 103 -29.86 -15.45 8.53
C VAL A 103 -29.19 -14.63 7.45
N LEU A 104 -29.94 -14.10 6.49
CA LEU A 104 -29.38 -13.24 5.43
C LEU A 104 -28.70 -11.98 6.00
N GLU A 105 -29.33 -11.31 6.95
CA GLU A 105 -28.77 -10.15 7.64
C GLU A 105 -27.51 -10.54 8.43
N LEU A 106 -27.56 -11.63 9.19
CA LEU A 106 -26.41 -12.16 9.92
C LEU A 106 -25.22 -12.42 8.98
N LEU A 107 -25.45 -13.04 7.83
CA LEU A 107 -24.40 -13.30 6.84
C LEU A 107 -23.81 -11.98 6.30
N LYS A 108 -24.66 -11.03 5.90
CA LYS A 108 -24.22 -9.72 5.40
C LYS A 108 -23.41 -8.94 6.42
N ASP A 109 -23.83 -8.95 7.68
CA ASP A 109 -23.15 -8.24 8.76
C ASP A 109 -21.76 -8.82 9.05
N ASN A 110 -21.63 -10.13 8.88
CA ASN A 110 -20.37 -10.83 9.10
C ASN A 110 -19.35 -10.69 7.96
N LEU A 111 -19.72 -10.21 6.77
CA LEU A 111 -18.78 -9.96 5.70
C LEU A 111 -17.79 -8.84 6.05
N ILE A 112 -16.54 -9.02 5.70
CA ILE A 112 -15.48 -7.99 5.74
C ILE A 112 -15.67 -7.04 4.55
N LEU A 113 -15.98 -7.61 3.38
CA LEU A 113 -16.32 -6.85 2.19
C LEU A 113 -17.66 -6.16 2.37
N LYS A 114 -17.73 -4.91 1.96
CA LYS A 114 -18.96 -4.12 2.01
C LYS A 114 -19.19 -3.42 0.67
N GLU A 115 -20.46 -3.20 0.33
CA GLU A 115 -20.81 -2.39 -0.83
C GLU A 115 -20.21 -1.00 -0.73
N LYS A 116 -19.86 -0.42 -1.86
CA LYS A 116 -19.20 0.89 -2.02
C LYS A 116 -17.76 0.97 -1.47
N ASN A 117 -17.22 -0.12 -0.92
CA ASN A 117 -15.83 -0.23 -0.51
C ASN A 117 -14.96 -0.83 -1.63
N PRO A 118 -13.64 -0.67 -1.56
CA PRO A 118 -12.73 -1.31 -2.50
C PRO A 118 -12.82 -2.83 -2.44
N PHE A 119 -12.76 -3.47 -3.62
CA PHE A 119 -12.69 -4.92 -3.74
C PHE A 119 -11.23 -5.38 -3.52
N VAL A 120 -11.01 -6.16 -2.47
CA VAL A 120 -9.71 -6.71 -2.12
C VAL A 120 -9.79 -8.23 -2.12
N GLU A 121 -9.09 -8.89 -3.06
CA GLU A 121 -9.18 -10.35 -3.25
C GLU A 121 -8.88 -11.14 -1.98
N ASN A 122 -7.88 -10.73 -1.19
CA ASN A 122 -7.57 -11.39 0.08
C ASN A 122 -8.72 -11.35 1.10
N LYS A 123 -9.58 -10.34 1.03
CA LYS A 123 -10.76 -10.25 1.89
C LYS A 123 -11.86 -11.21 1.46
N VAL A 124 -11.97 -11.53 0.16
CA VAL A 124 -12.90 -12.57 -0.34
C VAL A 124 -12.60 -13.91 0.31
N ARG A 125 -11.33 -14.35 0.29
CA ARG A 125 -10.93 -15.61 0.94
C ARG A 125 -11.24 -15.65 2.44
N ARG A 126 -11.03 -14.53 3.10
CA ARG A 126 -11.34 -14.43 4.54
C ARG A 126 -12.84 -14.51 4.80
N ASP A 127 -13.66 -13.87 3.96
CA ASP A 127 -15.10 -13.95 4.03
C ASP A 127 -15.61 -15.37 3.72
N GLU A 128 -15.05 -16.05 2.70
CA GLU A 128 -15.37 -17.45 2.41
C GLU A 128 -15.12 -18.37 3.61
N ILE A 129 -13.96 -18.23 4.27
CA ILE A 129 -13.62 -19.03 5.46
C ILE A 129 -14.59 -18.70 6.60
N LYS A 130 -14.89 -17.43 6.80
CA LYS A 130 -15.76 -16.97 7.88
C LYS A 130 -17.20 -17.48 7.69
N LEU A 131 -17.74 -17.40 6.47
CA LEU A 131 -19.09 -17.87 6.14
C LEU A 131 -19.26 -19.39 6.27
N LYS A 132 -18.18 -20.17 6.03
CA LYS A 132 -18.22 -21.64 6.24
C LYS A 132 -18.29 -22.06 7.69
N ASN A 133 -17.99 -21.15 8.62
CA ASN A 133 -17.95 -21.42 10.07
C ASN A 133 -19.14 -20.79 10.83
N ILE A 134 -20.12 -20.23 10.11
CA ILE A 134 -21.40 -19.74 10.65
C ILE A 134 -22.46 -20.82 10.48
#